data_6f721a238676509a81b4298c4b577787
#
_entry.id   6f721a238676509a81b4298c4b577787
#
_cell.length_a   1.000
_cell.length_b   1.000
_cell.length_c   1.000
_cell.angle_alpha   90.00
_cell.angle_beta   90.00
_cell.angle_gamma   90.00
#
_symmetry.space_group_name_H-M   'P 1'
#
loop_
_entity.id
_entity.type
_entity.pdbx_description
1 polymer ?
#
loop_
_entity_poly.entity_id
_entity_poly.type
_entity_poly.pdbx_seq_one_letter_code
_entity_poly.pdbx_strand_id
1 'polypeptide(L)'
;MKILITGGAGYIGSTVAHSFIDKKHKVTIIDNLINGSISNIPKKCNFIKCDIGDVKRLRKLGFSKYDIVIHFAALIDNQESLAKRDLYLDNNYTKSKKFFNFCMERGMKNFIFSSTAAVYGKSNVAVNESSKTKPLSPYGQSKLKFEKFLKKSKKNINYVILRYFNVAGVEAKMRCGFKI
;
A
#
# COMPACT_ATOMS: atom_id res chain seq x y z
N MET A 1 -11.84 12.48 9.54
CA MET A 1 -10.70 12.59 8.61
C MET A 1 -11.12 12.10 7.24
N LYS A 2 -10.49 12.62 6.17
CA LYS A 2 -10.56 12.09 4.81
C LYS A 2 -9.35 11.18 4.56
N ILE A 3 -9.56 9.90 4.33
CA ILE A 3 -8.52 8.87 4.24
C ILE A 3 -8.51 8.30 2.82
N LEU A 4 -7.33 8.24 2.21
CA LEU A 4 -7.13 7.59 0.92
C LEU A 4 -6.39 6.27 1.13
N ILE A 5 -6.97 5.16 0.67
CA ILE A 5 -6.40 3.82 0.77
C ILE A 5 -6.17 3.28 -0.63
N THR A 6 -4.94 2.95 -0.98
CA THR A 6 -4.65 2.18 -2.21
C THR A 6 -4.54 0.70 -1.90
N GLY A 7 -4.98 -0.16 -2.80
CA GLY A 7 -5.05 -1.61 -2.52
C GLY A 7 -6.17 -1.96 -1.52
N GLY A 8 -7.20 -1.10 -1.46
CA GLY A 8 -8.28 -1.22 -0.47
C GLY A 8 -9.29 -2.34 -0.76
N ALA A 9 -9.22 -3.01 -1.92
CA ALA A 9 -9.99 -4.19 -2.24
C ALA A 9 -9.26 -5.49 -1.86
N GLY A 10 -7.99 -5.41 -1.47
CA GLY A 10 -7.18 -6.52 -0.96
C GLY A 10 -7.48 -6.82 0.52
N TYR A 11 -6.88 -7.89 1.04
CA TYR A 11 -7.10 -8.40 2.39
C TYR A 11 -6.87 -7.35 3.50
N ILE A 12 -5.65 -6.81 3.60
CA ILE A 12 -5.31 -5.84 4.65
C ILE A 12 -6.03 -4.51 4.41
N GLY A 13 -6.03 -4.02 3.16
CA GLY A 13 -6.61 -2.73 2.81
C GLY A 13 -8.10 -2.64 3.10
N SER A 14 -8.86 -3.69 2.81
CA SER A 14 -10.31 -3.73 3.07
C SER A 14 -10.61 -3.79 4.57
N THR A 15 -9.85 -4.58 5.34
CA THR A 15 -9.96 -4.65 6.80
C THR A 15 -9.76 -3.28 7.44
N VAL A 16 -8.72 -2.56 7.01
CA VAL A 16 -8.42 -1.20 7.47
C VAL A 16 -9.52 -0.22 7.05
N ALA A 17 -10.02 -0.34 5.81
CA ALA A 17 -11.10 0.52 5.31
C ALA A 17 -12.39 0.35 6.13
N HIS A 18 -12.80 -0.89 6.43
CA HIS A 18 -13.96 -1.17 7.31
C HIS A 18 -13.78 -0.55 8.70
N SER A 19 -12.60 -0.70 9.31
CA SER A 19 -12.30 -0.14 10.63
C SER A 19 -12.43 1.40 10.65
N PHE A 20 -11.94 2.09 9.62
CA PHE A 20 -12.07 3.55 9.54
C PHE A 20 -13.50 4.02 9.28
N ILE A 21 -14.27 3.28 8.47
CA ILE A 21 -15.69 3.60 8.24
C ILE A 21 -16.50 3.42 9.50
N ASP A 22 -16.26 2.35 10.28
CA ASP A 22 -16.94 2.14 11.57
C ASP A 22 -16.65 3.29 12.55
N LYS A 23 -15.46 3.89 12.46
CA LYS A 23 -15.08 5.10 13.21
C LYS A 23 -15.55 6.42 12.56
N LYS A 24 -16.48 6.35 11.60
CA LYS A 24 -17.11 7.50 10.92
C LYS A 24 -16.12 8.38 10.12
N HIS A 25 -15.00 7.84 9.66
CA HIS A 25 -14.10 8.52 8.74
C HIS A 25 -14.60 8.44 7.29
N LYS A 26 -14.26 9.44 6.47
CA LYS A 26 -14.53 9.42 5.02
C LYS A 26 -13.40 8.68 4.31
N VAL A 27 -13.68 7.51 3.77
CA VAL A 27 -12.69 6.66 3.12
C VAL A 27 -12.90 6.67 1.61
N THR A 28 -11.79 6.88 0.88
CA THR A 28 -11.72 6.63 -0.56
C THR A 28 -10.73 5.50 -0.81
N ILE A 29 -11.14 4.54 -1.64
CA ILE A 29 -10.32 3.40 -2.04
C ILE A 29 -9.93 3.55 -3.50
N ILE A 30 -8.64 3.35 -3.82
CA ILE A 30 -8.14 3.14 -5.17
C ILE A 30 -7.65 1.70 -5.27
N ASP A 31 -8.16 0.94 -6.25
CA ASP A 31 -7.73 -0.42 -6.53
C ASP A 31 -7.96 -0.73 -8.01
N ASN A 32 -7.07 -1.50 -8.64
CA ASN A 32 -7.25 -1.93 -10.03
C ASN A 32 -7.96 -3.29 -10.15
N LEU A 33 -8.20 -3.95 -9.00
CA LEU A 33 -8.85 -5.26 -8.89
C LEU A 33 -8.08 -6.43 -9.53
N ILE A 34 -6.77 -6.33 -9.73
CA ILE A 34 -5.96 -7.47 -10.22
C ILE A 34 -5.99 -8.61 -9.20
N ASN A 35 -5.74 -8.32 -7.92
CA ASN A 35 -5.76 -9.29 -6.82
C ASN A 35 -6.83 -8.98 -5.76
N GLY A 36 -7.45 -7.82 -5.85
CA GLY A 36 -8.50 -7.38 -4.95
C GLY A 36 -9.89 -7.85 -5.39
N SER A 37 -10.82 -7.93 -4.44
CA SER A 37 -12.22 -8.26 -4.72
C SER A 37 -13.14 -7.10 -4.40
N ILE A 38 -14.04 -6.77 -5.32
CA ILE A 38 -15.05 -5.73 -5.11
C ILE A 38 -15.95 -6.03 -3.91
N SER A 39 -16.16 -7.31 -3.60
CA SER A 39 -16.96 -7.74 -2.44
C SER A 39 -16.32 -7.40 -1.09
N ASN A 40 -15.01 -7.15 -1.05
CA ASN A 40 -14.32 -6.73 0.17
C ASN A 40 -14.47 -5.22 0.45
N ILE A 41 -14.94 -4.45 -0.54
CA ILE A 41 -15.01 -3.00 -0.46
C ILE A 41 -16.21 -2.58 0.41
N PRO A 42 -16.01 -1.75 1.46
CA PRO A 42 -17.12 -1.25 2.25
C PRO A 42 -18.13 -0.44 1.42
N LYS A 43 -19.43 -0.72 1.57
CA LYS A 43 -20.49 0.00 0.81
C LYS A 43 -20.50 1.52 1.03
N LYS A 44 -20.00 2.00 2.18
CA LYS A 44 -20.00 3.43 2.56
C LYS A 44 -18.70 4.16 2.18
N CYS A 45 -17.80 3.55 1.39
CA CYS A 45 -16.61 4.24 0.89
C CYS A 45 -16.82 4.77 -0.53
N ASN A 46 -16.01 5.75 -0.92
CA ASN A 46 -15.85 6.10 -2.33
C ASN A 46 -14.85 5.13 -2.97
N PHE A 47 -15.24 4.46 -4.06
CA PHE A 47 -14.37 3.51 -4.75
C PHE A 47 -14.00 4.02 -6.14
N ILE A 48 -12.71 3.95 -6.45
CA ILE A 48 -12.14 4.34 -7.72
C ILE A 48 -11.37 3.14 -8.29
N LYS A 49 -11.93 2.50 -9.32
CA LYS A 49 -11.21 1.45 -10.07
C LYS A 49 -10.14 2.10 -10.94
N CYS A 50 -8.89 2.07 -10.49
CA CYS A 50 -7.76 2.68 -11.18
C CYS A 50 -6.43 2.05 -10.77
N ASP A 51 -5.49 1.94 -11.71
CA ASP A 51 -4.09 1.64 -11.40
C ASP A 51 -3.42 2.88 -10.80
N ILE A 52 -2.65 2.71 -9.73
CA ILE A 52 -1.93 3.81 -9.07
C ILE A 52 -0.89 4.49 -9.97
N GLY A 53 -0.40 3.78 -10.98
CA GLY A 53 0.53 4.32 -11.98
C GLY A 53 -0.12 5.21 -13.02
N ASP A 54 -1.45 5.13 -13.19
CA ASP A 54 -2.21 5.99 -14.12
C ASP A 54 -2.52 7.36 -13.49
N VAL A 55 -1.46 8.10 -13.23
CA VAL A 55 -1.54 9.45 -12.65
C VAL A 55 -2.31 10.42 -13.55
N LYS A 56 -2.32 10.20 -14.87
CA LYS A 56 -3.11 11.04 -15.81
C LYS A 56 -4.60 10.92 -15.50
N ARG A 57 -5.09 9.69 -15.33
CA ARG A 57 -6.49 9.41 -14.95
C ARG A 57 -6.79 9.94 -13.55
N LEU A 58 -5.89 9.71 -12.58
CA LEU A 58 -6.05 10.23 -11.23
C LEU A 58 -6.17 11.76 -11.19
N ARG A 59 -5.42 12.48 -12.02
CA ARG A 59 -5.53 13.96 -12.15
C ARG A 59 -6.90 14.41 -12.63
N LYS A 60 -7.50 13.69 -13.58
CA LYS A 60 -8.83 14.00 -14.15
C LYS A 60 -9.97 13.79 -13.15
N LEU A 61 -9.79 12.90 -12.16
CA LEU A 61 -10.83 12.56 -11.17
C LEU A 61 -11.03 13.60 -10.07
N GLY A 62 -10.39 14.75 -10.15
CA GLY A 62 -10.64 15.88 -9.23
C GLY A 62 -10.31 15.55 -7.78
N PHE A 63 -9.23 14.83 -7.53
CA PHE A 63 -8.83 14.45 -6.16
C PHE A 63 -8.78 15.66 -5.23
N SER A 64 -9.60 15.65 -4.20
CA SER A 64 -9.49 16.56 -3.07
C SER A 64 -8.28 16.20 -2.21
N LYS A 65 -7.85 17.15 -1.37
CA LYS A 65 -6.83 16.87 -0.36
C LYS A 65 -7.35 15.83 0.65
N TYR A 66 -6.54 14.80 0.91
CA TYR A 66 -6.76 13.82 1.98
C TYR A 66 -5.87 14.15 3.18
N ASP A 67 -6.37 13.84 4.37
CA ASP A 67 -5.62 14.04 5.61
C ASP A 67 -4.49 13.01 5.73
N ILE A 68 -4.72 11.79 5.22
CA ILE A 68 -3.75 10.69 5.24
C ILE A 68 -3.92 9.78 4.02
N VAL A 69 -2.80 9.29 3.52
CA VAL A 69 -2.70 8.26 2.49
C VAL A 69 -2.15 6.98 3.11
N ILE A 70 -2.84 5.86 2.92
CA ILE A 70 -2.40 4.53 3.35
C ILE A 70 -2.18 3.67 2.10
N HIS A 71 -0.94 3.30 1.85
CA HIS A 71 -0.53 2.67 0.61
C HIS A 71 -0.29 1.18 0.79
N PHE A 72 -1.31 0.37 0.43
CA PHE A 72 -1.25 -1.10 0.41
C PHE A 72 -1.08 -1.68 -0.98
N ALA A 73 -1.42 -0.94 -2.05
CA ALA A 73 -1.36 -1.46 -3.42
C ALA A 73 0.02 -2.01 -3.76
N ALA A 74 0.09 -3.31 -4.02
CA ALA A 74 1.31 -4.01 -4.40
C ALA A 74 1.00 -5.40 -4.97
N LEU A 75 1.93 -5.95 -5.74
CA LEU A 75 2.06 -7.39 -5.97
C LEU A 75 2.86 -7.96 -4.79
N ILE A 76 2.40 -9.08 -4.20
CA ILE A 76 2.89 -9.55 -2.89
C ILE A 76 3.50 -10.96 -2.90
N ASP A 77 3.39 -11.69 -4.00
CA ASP A 77 3.88 -13.06 -4.08
C ASP A 77 5.40 -13.11 -4.25
N ASN A 78 6.08 -13.69 -3.25
CA ASN A 78 7.52 -13.82 -3.24
C ASN A 78 8.03 -14.76 -4.36
N GLN A 79 7.33 -15.87 -4.61
CA GLN A 79 7.74 -16.86 -5.60
C GLN A 79 7.51 -16.35 -7.02
N GLU A 80 6.33 -15.78 -7.28
CA GLU A 80 6.06 -15.15 -8.57
C GLU A 80 7.08 -14.06 -8.90
N SER A 81 7.51 -13.30 -7.88
CA SER A 81 8.47 -12.20 -8.07
C SER A 81 9.83 -12.67 -8.61
N LEU A 82 10.23 -13.92 -8.36
CA LEU A 82 11.49 -14.48 -8.90
C LEU A 82 11.42 -14.61 -10.42
N ALA A 83 10.27 -15.03 -10.94
CA ALA A 83 10.05 -15.18 -12.38
C ALA A 83 9.70 -13.83 -13.07
N LYS A 84 9.07 -12.90 -12.34
CA LYS A 84 8.53 -11.64 -12.90
C LYS A 84 9.15 -10.38 -12.27
N ARG A 85 10.47 -10.36 -12.14
CA ARG A 85 11.23 -9.32 -11.44
C ARG A 85 10.85 -7.90 -11.87
N ASP A 86 10.84 -7.63 -13.16
CA ASP A 86 10.61 -6.28 -13.69
C ASP A 86 9.16 -5.82 -13.45
N LEU A 87 8.20 -6.73 -13.53
CA LEU A 87 6.81 -6.45 -13.17
C LEU A 87 6.69 -6.00 -11.71
N TYR A 88 7.37 -6.70 -10.78
CA TYR A 88 7.36 -6.34 -9.37
C TYR A 88 8.06 -5.01 -9.09
N LEU A 89 9.17 -4.74 -9.75
CA LEU A 89 9.88 -3.46 -9.64
C LEU A 89 9.05 -2.31 -10.20
N ASP A 90 8.42 -2.50 -11.37
CA ASP A 90 7.55 -1.46 -11.94
C ASP A 90 6.34 -1.21 -11.04
N ASN A 91 5.59 -2.26 -10.68
CA ASN A 91 4.36 -2.10 -9.92
C ASN A 91 4.60 -1.54 -8.51
N ASN A 92 5.54 -2.16 -7.75
CA ASN A 92 5.71 -1.85 -6.33
C ASN A 92 6.64 -0.64 -6.08
N TYR A 93 7.50 -0.29 -7.02
CA TYR A 93 8.39 0.86 -6.86
C TYR A 93 8.06 2.00 -7.83
N THR A 94 8.08 1.74 -9.15
CA THR A 94 7.95 2.83 -10.13
C THR A 94 6.57 3.48 -10.07
N LYS A 95 5.51 2.69 -10.09
CA LYS A 95 4.13 3.19 -9.97
C LYS A 95 3.87 3.83 -8.61
N SER A 96 4.34 3.20 -7.52
CA SER A 96 4.22 3.75 -6.16
C SER A 96 4.93 5.11 -6.03
N LYS A 97 6.10 5.27 -6.65
CA LYS A 97 6.82 6.55 -6.70
C LYS A 97 6.03 7.62 -7.48
N LYS A 98 5.45 7.26 -8.64
CA LYS A 98 4.58 8.17 -9.41
C LYS A 98 3.38 8.61 -8.57
N PHE A 99 2.70 7.66 -7.93
CA PHE A 99 1.56 7.92 -7.05
C PHE A 99 1.93 8.81 -5.86
N PHE A 100 3.03 8.50 -5.17
CA PHE A 100 3.54 9.33 -4.08
C PHE A 100 3.77 10.77 -4.53
N ASN A 101 4.45 10.99 -5.65
CA ASN A 101 4.69 12.33 -6.18
C ASN A 101 3.38 13.06 -6.48
N PHE A 102 2.40 12.37 -7.07
CA PHE A 102 1.05 12.91 -7.29
C PHE A 102 0.39 13.34 -5.97
N CYS A 103 0.48 12.52 -4.91
CA CYS A 103 -0.06 12.88 -3.59
C CYS A 103 0.60 14.14 -3.04
N MET A 104 1.92 14.27 -3.19
CA MET A 104 2.67 15.44 -2.73
C MET A 104 2.29 16.72 -3.50
N GLU A 105 2.12 16.62 -4.81
CA GLU A 105 1.64 17.73 -5.65
C GLU A 105 0.24 18.22 -5.24
N ARG A 106 -0.59 17.33 -4.65
CA ARG A 106 -1.92 17.64 -4.11
C ARG A 106 -1.90 18.09 -2.64
N GLY A 107 -0.71 18.32 -2.08
CA GLY A 107 -0.55 18.82 -0.70
C GLY A 107 -0.87 17.81 0.39
N MET A 108 -0.86 16.51 0.09
CA MET A 108 -1.03 15.44 1.08
C MET A 108 0.29 15.26 1.84
N LYS A 109 0.26 15.37 3.18
CA LYS A 109 1.48 15.41 4.00
C LYS A 109 1.68 14.17 4.87
N ASN A 110 0.69 13.31 5.02
CA ASN A 110 0.77 12.13 5.88
C ASN A 110 0.65 10.87 5.03
N PHE A 111 1.67 9.98 5.10
CA PHE A 111 1.77 8.81 4.25
C PHE A 111 2.16 7.57 5.07
N ILE A 112 1.33 6.55 5.07
CA ILE A 112 1.63 5.23 5.66
C ILE A 112 1.93 4.27 4.52
N PHE A 113 3.09 3.64 4.59
CA PHE A 113 3.54 2.67 3.61
C PHE A 113 3.57 1.25 4.16
N SER A 114 2.86 0.34 3.50
CA SER A 114 2.92 -1.08 3.74
C SER A 114 4.21 -1.66 3.14
N SER A 115 5.20 -1.86 3.99
CA SER A 115 6.42 -2.59 3.67
C SER A 115 6.31 -4.05 4.15
N THR A 116 7.41 -4.76 4.26
CA THR A 116 7.44 -6.20 4.53
C THR A 116 8.68 -6.61 5.33
N ALA A 117 8.56 -7.65 6.15
CA ALA A 117 9.71 -8.31 6.78
C ALA A 117 10.69 -8.92 5.76
N ALA A 118 10.24 -9.20 4.52
CA ALA A 118 11.11 -9.69 3.45
C ALA A 118 12.28 -8.74 3.12
N VAL A 119 12.25 -7.48 3.57
CA VAL A 119 13.37 -6.54 3.42
C VAL A 119 14.61 -6.95 4.23
N TYR A 120 14.43 -7.71 5.31
CA TYR A 120 15.55 -8.18 6.13
C TYR A 120 16.33 -9.32 5.47
N GLY A 121 15.65 -10.16 4.66
CA GLY A 121 16.23 -11.38 4.10
C GLY A 121 16.30 -12.50 5.15
N LYS A 122 17.31 -13.37 5.00
CA LYS A 122 17.55 -14.46 5.98
C LYS A 122 18.26 -13.91 7.20
N SER A 123 17.74 -14.23 8.39
CA SER A 123 18.36 -13.90 9.68
C SER A 123 18.24 -15.10 10.61
N ASN A 124 19.30 -15.37 11.37
CA ASN A 124 19.32 -16.41 12.41
C ASN A 124 19.01 -15.84 13.81
N VAL A 125 18.78 -14.55 13.89
CA VAL A 125 18.45 -13.83 15.13
C VAL A 125 17.20 -12.98 14.93
N ALA A 126 16.55 -12.60 16.02
CA ALA A 126 15.45 -11.65 15.99
C ALA A 126 15.87 -10.33 15.33
N VAL A 127 15.01 -9.77 14.51
CA VAL A 127 15.25 -8.52 13.80
C VAL A 127 14.37 -7.40 14.37
N ASN A 128 14.86 -6.17 14.26
CA ASN A 128 14.13 -4.95 14.58
C ASN A 128 14.32 -3.92 13.45
N GLU A 129 13.75 -2.73 13.59
CA GLU A 129 13.76 -1.69 12.57
C GLU A 129 15.16 -1.18 12.20
N SER A 130 16.14 -1.30 13.10
CA SER A 130 17.56 -0.93 12.88
C SER A 130 18.39 -2.03 12.24
N SER A 131 17.87 -3.27 12.17
CA SER A 131 18.57 -4.41 11.60
C SER A 131 18.90 -4.20 10.12
N LYS A 132 20.05 -4.77 9.69
CA LYS A 132 20.48 -4.72 8.28
C LYS A 132 19.42 -5.29 7.35
N THR A 133 19.23 -4.65 6.21
CA THR A 133 18.29 -5.08 5.19
C THR A 133 19.03 -5.68 4.00
N LYS A 134 18.71 -6.96 3.67
CA LYS A 134 19.29 -7.71 2.55
C LYS A 134 18.23 -8.60 1.90
N PRO A 135 17.22 -8.02 1.23
CA PRO A 135 16.12 -8.79 0.65
C PRO A 135 16.62 -9.80 -0.39
N LEU A 136 16.09 -11.01 -0.34
CA LEU A 136 16.45 -12.11 -1.26
C LEU A 136 15.58 -12.11 -2.52
N SER A 137 14.31 -11.70 -2.40
CA SER A 137 13.35 -11.70 -3.51
C SER A 137 13.22 -10.32 -4.17
N PRO A 138 12.86 -10.26 -5.46
CA PRO A 138 12.50 -9.01 -6.14
C PRO A 138 11.35 -8.27 -5.47
N TYR A 139 10.39 -8.99 -4.87
CA TYR A 139 9.34 -8.40 -4.03
C TYR A 139 9.95 -7.59 -2.87
N GLY A 140 10.79 -8.24 -2.04
CA GLY A 140 11.45 -7.56 -0.92
C GLY A 140 12.34 -6.39 -1.39
N GLN A 141 13.06 -6.57 -2.52
CA GLN A 141 13.88 -5.51 -3.13
C GLN A 141 13.03 -4.32 -3.56
N SER A 142 11.87 -4.54 -4.18
CA SER A 142 10.95 -3.49 -4.62
C SER A 142 10.43 -2.65 -3.45
N LYS A 143 10.04 -3.32 -2.35
CA LYS A 143 9.59 -2.66 -1.12
C LYS A 143 10.71 -1.86 -0.46
N LEU A 144 11.90 -2.44 -0.30
CA LEU A 144 13.07 -1.74 0.25
C LEU A 144 13.48 -0.53 -0.59
N LYS A 145 13.38 -0.64 -1.91
CA LYS A 145 13.67 0.48 -2.82
C LYS A 145 12.73 1.66 -2.59
N PHE A 146 11.45 1.40 -2.33
CA PHE A 146 10.49 2.46 -2.00
C PHE A 146 10.68 3.01 -0.59
N GLU A 147 11.04 2.19 0.42
CA GLU A 147 11.45 2.70 1.74
C GLU A 147 12.61 3.69 1.64
N LYS A 148 13.68 3.31 0.89
CA LYS A 148 14.84 4.18 0.66
C LYS A 148 14.46 5.47 -0.05
N PHE A 149 13.53 5.41 -1.00
CA PHE A 149 13.00 6.58 -1.68
C PHE A 149 12.26 7.51 -0.70
N LEU A 150 11.37 6.98 0.16
CA LEU A 150 10.66 7.77 1.17
C LEU A 150 11.64 8.45 2.13
N LYS A 151 12.63 7.70 2.65
CA LYS A 151 13.66 8.24 3.57
C LYS A 151 14.52 9.34 2.96
N LYS A 152 14.76 9.28 1.64
CA LYS A 152 15.52 10.30 0.90
C LYS A 152 14.68 11.47 0.40
N SER A 153 13.34 11.38 0.55
CA SER A 153 12.46 12.46 0.11
C SER A 153 12.72 13.72 0.92
N LYS A 154 13.16 14.80 0.23
CA LYS A 154 13.33 16.14 0.82
C LYS A 154 12.01 16.89 1.00
N LYS A 155 10.89 16.29 0.64
CA LYS A 155 9.55 16.88 0.78
C LYS A 155 9.18 16.91 2.26
N ASN A 156 8.56 17.98 2.71
CA ASN A 156 8.02 18.07 4.07
C ASN A 156 6.82 17.13 4.20
N ILE A 157 7.06 15.89 4.63
CA ILE A 157 6.10 14.81 4.73
C ILE A 157 6.32 14.03 6.02
N ASN A 158 5.22 13.72 6.69
CA ASN A 158 5.18 12.74 7.76
C ASN A 158 4.92 11.36 7.16
N TYR A 159 5.81 10.40 7.40
CA TYR A 159 5.59 9.05 6.92
C TYR A 159 5.83 8.00 7.99
N VAL A 160 5.12 6.89 7.85
CA VAL A 160 5.31 5.68 8.65
C VAL A 160 5.54 4.52 7.68
N ILE A 161 6.55 3.69 7.97
CA ILE A 161 6.85 2.47 7.22
C ILE A 161 6.52 1.28 8.11
N LEU A 162 5.55 0.48 7.72
CA LEU A 162 5.11 -0.71 8.46
C LEU A 162 5.69 -1.96 7.78
N ARG A 163 6.66 -2.63 8.41
CA ARG A 163 7.25 -3.87 7.92
C ARG A 163 6.46 -5.05 8.46
N TYR A 164 5.42 -5.45 7.75
CA TYR A 164 4.59 -6.59 8.14
C TYR A 164 5.37 -7.89 8.01
N PHE A 165 5.22 -8.77 9.01
CA PHE A 165 5.43 -10.21 8.91
C PHE A 165 4.18 -10.86 8.29
N ASN A 166 3.91 -12.13 8.59
CA ASN A 166 2.70 -12.78 8.11
C ASN A 166 1.49 -12.22 8.85
N VAL A 167 0.59 -11.61 8.10
CA VAL A 167 -0.66 -11.07 8.64
C VAL A 167 -1.72 -12.16 8.59
N ALA A 168 -2.33 -12.47 9.73
CA ALA A 168 -3.39 -13.44 9.87
C ALA A 168 -4.59 -12.84 10.61
N GLY A 169 -5.76 -13.44 10.44
CA GLY A 169 -7.00 -13.04 11.09
C GLY A 169 -8.07 -12.57 10.10
N VAL A 170 -9.24 -12.25 10.64
CA VAL A 170 -10.37 -11.72 9.88
C VAL A 170 -10.85 -10.41 10.51
N GLU A 171 -11.53 -9.60 9.72
CA GLU A 171 -12.21 -8.41 10.23
C GLU A 171 -13.32 -8.83 11.21
N ALA A 172 -13.46 -8.11 12.34
CA ALA A 172 -14.30 -8.51 13.48
C ALA A 172 -15.75 -8.84 13.13
N LYS A 173 -16.31 -8.22 12.11
CA LYS A 173 -17.67 -8.48 11.60
C LYS A 173 -17.68 -9.39 10.36
N MET A 174 -16.55 -9.98 10.00
CA MET A 174 -16.38 -10.93 8.88
C MET A 174 -16.87 -10.40 7.52
N ARG A 175 -16.78 -9.08 7.30
CA ARG A 175 -17.25 -8.40 6.07
C ARG A 175 -16.26 -8.48 4.91
N CYS A 176 -15.01 -8.79 5.21
CA CYS A 176 -13.93 -8.95 4.23
C CYS A 176 -12.88 -9.92 4.77
N GLY A 177 -12.03 -10.42 3.88
CA GLY A 177 -10.99 -11.37 4.25
C GLY A 177 -10.18 -11.82 3.06
N PHE A 178 -9.29 -12.76 3.28
CA PHE A 178 -8.57 -13.45 2.23
C PHE A 178 -9.53 -14.43 1.53
N LYS A 179 -9.62 -14.33 0.22
CA LYS A 179 -10.31 -15.36 -0.57
C LYS A 179 -9.28 -16.35 -1.06
N ILE A 180 -9.49 -17.60 -0.70
CA ILE A 180 -8.73 -18.76 -1.21
C ILE A 180 -9.26 -19.09 -2.60
#